data_8dfd5636d4c9e8f8164e9ec67f5a5fd9
#
_entry.id   8dfd5636d4c9e8f8164e9ec67f5a5fd9
#
_cell.length_a   1.000
_cell.length_b   1.000
_cell.length_c   1.000
_cell.angle_alpha   90.00
_cell.angle_beta   90.00
_cell.angle_gamma   90.00
#
_symmetry.space_group_name_H-M   'P 1'
#
loop_
_entity.id
_entity.type
_entity.pdbx_description
1 polymer ?
#
loop_
_entity_poly.entity_id
_entity_poly.type
_entity_poly.pdbx_seq_one_letter_code
_entity_poly.pdbx_strand_id
1 'polypeptide(L)'
;MIPVSEPLIGAKEIEYVNECLRTGWISSAGRFIEEFEQKWADYCGMKYGIAMSNGTTALQAAVGCIELQPGDKVIMPTFTIISCAQA
;
A
#
# COMPACT_ATOMS: atom_id res chain seq x y z
N MET A 1 -18.77 18.36 13.18
CA MET A 1 -17.65 17.54 13.69
C MET A 1 -16.46 17.78 12.75
N ILE A 2 -15.28 18.04 13.27
CA ILE A 2 -14.06 18.21 12.45
C ILE A 2 -13.42 16.82 12.36
N PRO A 3 -13.28 16.21 11.16
CA PRO A 3 -12.63 14.91 11.01
C PRO A 3 -11.13 15.01 11.29
N VAL A 4 -10.53 13.93 11.77
CA VAL A 4 -9.07 13.85 11.99
C VAL A 4 -8.31 13.86 10.66
N SER A 5 -8.88 13.20 9.67
CA SER A 5 -8.40 13.21 8.28
C SER A 5 -9.57 13.04 7.33
N GLU A 6 -9.44 13.60 6.14
CA GLU A 6 -10.41 13.47 5.06
C GLU A 6 -9.66 13.14 3.77
N PRO A 7 -10.10 12.12 3.01
CA PRO A 7 -9.47 11.79 1.73
C PRO A 7 -9.62 12.94 0.73
N LEU A 8 -8.52 13.32 0.09
CA LEU A 8 -8.53 14.26 -1.02
C LEU A 8 -8.59 13.47 -2.33
N ILE A 9 -9.75 13.50 -2.99
CA ILE A 9 -9.97 12.83 -4.27
C ILE A 9 -10.13 13.89 -5.35
N GLY A 10 -9.22 13.92 -6.30
CA GLY A 10 -9.21 14.85 -7.41
C GLY A 10 -9.78 14.25 -8.71
N ALA A 11 -9.70 15.03 -9.77
CA ALA A 11 -10.21 14.64 -11.08
C ALA A 11 -9.45 13.44 -11.67
N LYS A 12 -8.15 13.33 -11.44
CA LYS A 12 -7.31 12.22 -11.95
C LYS A 12 -7.68 10.89 -11.32
N GLU A 13 -7.92 10.84 -10.02
CA GLU A 13 -8.34 9.62 -9.34
C GLU A 13 -9.67 9.11 -9.91
N ILE A 14 -10.62 10.02 -10.11
CA ILE A 14 -11.92 9.71 -10.71
C ILE A 14 -11.75 9.20 -12.15
N GLU A 15 -10.89 9.84 -12.94
CA GLU A 15 -10.60 9.44 -14.32
C GLU A 15 -10.02 8.03 -14.38
N TYR A 16 -9.01 7.72 -13.58
CA TYR A 16 -8.34 6.41 -13.56
C TYR A 16 -9.29 5.29 -13.12
N VAL A 17 -10.09 5.53 -12.08
CA VAL A 17 -11.10 4.56 -11.65
C VAL A 17 -12.13 4.32 -12.75
N ASN A 18 -12.63 5.38 -13.38
CA ASN A 18 -13.58 5.25 -14.49
C ASN A 18 -12.98 4.53 -15.69
N GLU A 19 -11.70 4.71 -15.98
CA GLU A 19 -11.02 3.96 -17.03
C GLU A 19 -10.98 2.47 -16.70
N CYS A 20 -10.61 2.10 -15.47
CA CYS A 20 -10.63 0.70 -15.03
C CYS A 20 -12.01 0.06 -15.20
N LEU A 21 -13.06 0.77 -14.80
CA LEU A 21 -14.44 0.29 -14.93
C LEU A 21 -14.87 0.13 -16.39
N ARG A 22 -14.53 1.06 -17.25
CA ARG A 22 -14.89 1.00 -18.69
C ARG A 22 -14.13 -0.09 -19.44
N THR A 23 -12.88 -0.33 -19.07
CA THR A 23 -12.02 -1.33 -19.73
C THR A 23 -12.11 -2.72 -19.12
N GLY A 24 -12.75 -2.85 -17.96
CA GLY A 24 -12.86 -4.12 -17.24
C GLY A 24 -11.59 -4.53 -16.47
N TRP A 25 -10.56 -3.70 -16.42
CA TRP A 25 -9.34 -3.94 -15.65
C TRP A 25 -9.53 -3.59 -14.17
N ILE A 26 -10.22 -4.47 -13.47
CA ILE A 26 -10.57 -4.32 -12.04
C ILE A 26 -9.97 -5.43 -11.17
N SER A 27 -9.06 -6.23 -11.72
CA SER A 27 -8.38 -7.32 -10.99
C SER A 27 -7.01 -6.88 -10.45
N SER A 28 -6.26 -7.84 -9.91
CA SER A 28 -4.89 -7.65 -9.40
C SER A 28 -3.82 -7.46 -10.49
N ALA A 29 -4.20 -7.38 -11.75
CA ALA A 29 -3.32 -7.07 -12.87
C ALA A 29 -3.86 -5.87 -13.64
N GLY A 30 -2.98 -5.16 -14.35
CA GLY A 30 -3.37 -4.06 -15.20
C GLY A 30 -2.38 -2.88 -15.15
N ARG A 31 -2.50 -2.01 -16.14
CA ARG A 31 -1.60 -0.88 -16.37
C ARG A 31 -1.36 -0.01 -15.13
N PHE A 32 -2.41 0.31 -14.39
CA PHE A 32 -2.28 1.22 -13.23
C PHE A 32 -1.53 0.59 -12.06
N ILE A 33 -1.57 -0.73 -11.90
CA ILE A 33 -0.78 -1.43 -10.89
C ILE A 33 0.70 -1.35 -11.26
N GLU A 34 1.05 -1.69 -12.50
CA GLU A 34 2.41 -1.64 -13.01
C GLU A 34 3.00 -0.21 -12.93
N GLU A 35 2.22 0.81 -13.34
CA GLU A 35 2.63 2.20 -13.24
C GLU A 35 2.82 2.64 -11.78
N PHE A 36 1.96 2.20 -10.87
CA PHE A 36 2.08 2.51 -9.44
C PHE A 36 3.34 1.89 -8.86
N GLU A 37 3.58 0.61 -9.09
CA GLU A 37 4.75 -0.11 -8.61
C GLU A 37 6.05 0.56 -9.10
N GLN A 38 6.13 0.89 -10.38
CA GLN A 38 7.31 1.54 -10.94
C GLN A 38 7.51 2.95 -10.37
N LYS A 39 6.49 3.79 -10.40
CA LYS A 39 6.58 5.17 -9.91
C LYS A 39 6.90 5.22 -8.41
N TRP A 40 6.34 4.31 -7.63
CA TRP A 40 6.61 4.24 -6.20
C TRP A 40 8.02 3.76 -5.90
N ALA A 41 8.50 2.75 -6.63
CA ALA A 41 9.88 2.30 -6.54
C ALA A 41 10.86 3.44 -6.87
N ASP A 42 10.62 4.15 -7.97
CA ASP A 42 11.44 5.29 -8.38
C ASP A 42 11.43 6.40 -7.33
N TYR A 43 10.26 6.75 -6.80
CA TYR A 43 10.12 7.77 -5.76
C TYR A 43 10.87 7.42 -4.48
N CYS A 44 10.87 6.15 -4.09
CA CYS A 44 11.59 5.64 -2.92
C CYS A 44 13.08 5.34 -3.19
N GLY A 45 13.55 5.46 -4.43
CA GLY A 45 14.90 5.09 -4.83
C GLY A 45 15.17 3.58 -4.74
N MET A 46 14.12 2.76 -4.88
CA MET A 46 14.17 1.31 -4.81
C MET A 46 14.15 0.69 -6.20
N LYS A 47 14.70 -0.53 -6.31
CA LYS A 47 14.74 -1.24 -7.59
C LYS A 47 13.38 -1.81 -7.99
N TYR A 48 12.56 -2.19 -7.00
CA TYR A 48 11.25 -2.80 -7.20
C TYR A 48 10.22 -2.20 -6.26
N GLY A 49 8.97 -2.15 -6.70
CA GLY A 49 7.78 -1.89 -5.91
C GLY A 49 6.80 -3.02 -6.08
N ILE A 50 6.04 -3.33 -5.05
CA ILE A 50 5.00 -4.35 -5.08
C ILE A 50 3.74 -3.75 -4.48
N ALA A 51 2.67 -3.72 -5.27
CA ALA A 51 1.37 -3.23 -4.82
C ALA A 51 0.64 -4.29 -3.98
N MET A 52 0.11 -3.86 -2.85
CA MET A 52 -0.69 -4.68 -1.96
C MET A 52 -2.09 -4.08 -1.80
N SER A 53 -3.06 -4.88 -1.41
CA SER A 53 -4.45 -4.44 -1.28
C SER A 53 -4.67 -3.38 -0.19
N ASN A 54 -3.81 -3.36 0.82
CA ASN A 54 -3.85 -2.40 1.93
C ASN A 54 -2.53 -2.41 2.71
N GLY A 55 -2.37 -1.43 3.61
CA GLY A 55 -1.16 -1.29 4.43
C GLY A 55 -0.93 -2.45 5.40
N THR A 56 -1.98 -3.07 5.92
CA THR A 56 -1.84 -4.22 6.84
C THR A 56 -1.18 -5.40 6.13
N THR A 57 -1.66 -5.76 4.94
CA THR A 57 -1.07 -6.84 4.14
C THR A 57 0.34 -6.50 3.66
N ALA A 58 0.62 -5.22 3.38
CA ALA A 58 1.96 -4.77 3.04
C ALA A 58 2.95 -4.96 4.22
N LEU A 59 2.53 -4.60 5.43
CA LEU A 59 3.33 -4.82 6.64
C LEU A 59 3.55 -6.32 6.91
N GLN A 60 2.51 -7.14 6.80
CA GLN A 60 2.62 -8.58 6.98
C GLN A 60 3.61 -9.20 5.98
N ALA A 61 3.55 -8.81 4.72
CA ALA A 61 4.50 -9.28 3.70
C ALA A 61 5.93 -8.83 4.03
N ALA A 62 6.12 -7.57 4.43
CA ALA A 62 7.42 -7.04 4.79
C ALA A 62 8.02 -7.77 5.99
N VAL A 63 7.25 -7.99 7.05
CA VAL A 63 7.68 -8.74 8.25
C VAL A 63 7.99 -10.19 7.91
N GLY A 64 7.15 -10.83 7.06
CA GLY A 64 7.39 -12.20 6.60
C GLY A 64 8.70 -12.38 5.83
N CYS A 65 9.19 -11.32 5.16
CA CYS A 65 10.47 -11.35 4.44
C CYS A 65 11.71 -11.21 5.33
N ILE A 66 11.55 -10.83 6.61
CA ILE A 66 12.69 -10.59 7.53
C ILE A 66 13.14 -11.87 8.23
N GLU A 67 12.38 -12.97 8.14
CA GLU A 67 12.70 -14.25 8.76
C GLU A 67 12.93 -14.16 10.28
N LEU A 68 12.07 -13.44 11.00
CA LEU A 68 12.15 -13.28 12.45
C LEU A 68 12.14 -14.62 13.19
N GLN A 69 12.96 -14.71 14.23
CA GLN A 69 13.07 -15.89 15.07
C GLN A 69 12.41 -15.67 16.44
N PRO A 70 11.98 -16.74 17.13
CA PRO A 70 11.50 -16.64 18.50
C PRO A 70 12.52 -15.93 19.41
N GLY A 71 12.10 -14.83 20.03
CA GLY A 71 12.96 -14.00 20.89
C GLY A 71 13.43 -12.69 20.24
N ASP A 72 13.27 -12.53 18.94
CA ASP A 72 13.52 -11.26 18.26
C ASP A 72 12.59 -10.17 18.76
N LYS A 73 13.09 -8.95 18.75
CA LYS A 73 12.33 -7.77 19.22
C LYS A 73 12.04 -6.82 18.09
N VAL A 74 10.77 -6.45 17.96
CA VAL A 74 10.33 -5.43 17.01
C VAL A 74 9.99 -4.16 17.76
N ILE A 75 10.58 -3.05 17.36
CA ILE A 75 10.33 -1.73 17.95
C ILE A 75 9.27 -1.02 17.10
N MET A 76 8.22 -0.56 17.75
CA MET A 76 7.15 0.20 17.08
C MET A 76 6.69 1.37 17.93
N PRO A 77 6.11 2.44 17.33
CA PRO A 77 5.50 3.54 18.08
C PRO A 77 4.33 3.06 18.95
N THR A 78 4.16 3.66 20.13
CA THR A 78 2.99 3.38 20.99
C THR A 78 1.71 4.03 20.48
N PHE A 79 1.83 5.12 19.72
CA PHE A 79 0.72 5.80 19.06
C PHE A 79 0.81 5.55 17.55
N THR A 80 0.16 4.52 17.10
CA THR A 80 0.11 4.11 15.69
C THR A 80 -1.14 3.25 15.43
N ILE A 81 -1.38 2.93 14.15
CA ILE A 81 -2.47 2.04 13.76
C ILE A 81 -2.19 0.61 14.25
N ILE A 82 -3.24 -0.09 14.65
CA ILE A 82 -3.14 -1.47 15.19
C ILE A 82 -2.47 -2.46 14.21
N SER A 83 -2.50 -2.19 12.93
CA SER A 83 -1.87 -3.01 11.88
C SER A 83 -0.38 -3.26 12.12
N CYS A 84 0.33 -2.33 12.77
CA CYS A 84 1.74 -2.50 13.11
C CYS A 84 1.97 -3.63 14.12
N ALA A 85 1.00 -3.86 15.01
CA ALA A 85 1.07 -4.93 16.02
C ALA A 85 0.47 -6.25 15.51
N GLN A 86 -0.28 -6.23 14.42
CA GLN A 86 -0.92 -7.40 13.82
C GLN A 86 -0.09 -8.06 12.72
N ALA A 87 0.90 -7.34 12.20
CA ALA A 87 1.82 -7.87 11.21
C ALA A 87 2.82 -8.83 11.84
#